data_fa940821f4e56081191b4d6852b71ee4
#
_entry.id   fa940821f4e56081191b4d6852b71ee4
#
_cell.length_a   1.000
_cell.length_b   1.000
_cell.length_c   1.000
_cell.angle_alpha   90.00
_cell.angle_beta   90.00
_cell.angle_gamma   90.00
#
_symmetry.space_group_name_H-M   'P 1'
#
loop_
_entity.id
_entity.type
_entity.pdbx_description
1 polymer ?
#
loop_
_entity_poly.entity_id
_entity_poly.type
_entity_poly.pdbx_seq_one_letter_code
_entity_poly.pdbx_strand_id
1 'polypeptide(L)'
;IPEPKKSSLKPYKYKLDIIFEDDDLIVLNKPSGIVMHPGAGNFDNTIVNALVNYDKNSLSNIGDELRPGIVHRIDKNTSGLVVIAKNNYTHENLSLQFSRHSITRIYQLLVWGRIRPSKGRIETLITRSPKNRQLMTVSNTKGKKAITNYKTIELFEDRNIPTLSLLECKLETGRTHQIRVHMNYVGNNLSLIHISEPTRRPI
;
A
#
# COMPACT_ATOMS: atom_id res chain seq x y z
N ILE A 1 34.55 12.07 4.22
CA ILE A 1 33.15 11.65 4.07
C ILE A 1 32.77 11.12 5.46
N PRO A 2 31.75 11.69 6.13
CA PRO A 2 31.30 11.18 7.42
C PRO A 2 30.85 9.71 7.26
N GLU A 3 31.24 8.86 8.20
CA GLU A 3 30.77 7.48 8.23
C GLU A 3 29.22 7.47 8.29
N PRO A 4 28.55 6.59 7.50
CA PRO A 4 27.10 6.48 7.57
C PRO A 4 26.72 6.02 8.98
N LYS A 5 25.98 6.88 9.70
CA LYS A 5 25.40 6.50 10.99
C LYS A 5 24.55 5.25 10.78
N LYS A 6 24.88 4.14 11.44
CA LYS A 6 24.00 2.96 11.50
C LYS A 6 22.66 3.44 12.06
N SER A 7 21.64 3.49 11.23
CA SER A 7 20.29 3.82 11.66
C SER A 7 19.74 2.62 12.42
N SER A 8 19.58 2.75 13.72
CA SER A 8 18.88 1.77 14.55
C SER A 8 17.39 2.10 14.59
N LEU A 9 16.54 1.09 14.57
CA LEU A 9 15.10 1.26 14.77
C LEU A 9 14.85 1.71 16.23
N LYS A 10 14.23 2.87 16.39
CA LYS A 10 13.79 3.36 17.68
C LYS A 10 12.35 2.91 17.94
N PRO A 11 12.03 2.39 19.14
CA PRO A 11 10.66 2.11 19.50
C PRO A 11 9.79 3.38 19.45
N TYR A 12 8.58 3.23 18.89
CA TYR A 12 7.59 4.30 18.81
C TYR A 12 6.32 3.89 19.55
N LYS A 13 5.98 4.60 20.61
CA LYS A 13 4.76 4.34 21.40
C LYS A 13 3.53 4.75 20.57
N TYR A 14 2.96 3.80 19.88
CA TYR A 14 1.81 3.98 19.02
C TYR A 14 0.86 2.79 19.18
N LYS A 15 -0.45 3.05 19.31
CA LYS A 15 -1.47 2.00 19.42
C LYS A 15 -1.72 1.40 18.03
N LEU A 16 -1.24 0.17 17.83
CA LEU A 16 -1.52 -0.60 16.62
C LEU A 16 -2.97 -1.11 16.63
N ASP A 17 -3.65 -0.97 15.51
CA ASP A 17 -4.98 -1.56 15.29
C ASP A 17 -4.80 -2.98 14.75
N ILE A 18 -4.65 -3.94 15.68
CA ILE A 18 -4.43 -5.36 15.37
C ILE A 18 -5.79 -6.02 15.15
N ILE A 19 -6.02 -6.53 13.94
CA ILE A 19 -7.24 -7.24 13.54
C ILE A 19 -7.16 -8.73 13.83
N PHE A 20 -5.95 -9.29 13.70
CA PHE A 20 -5.66 -10.70 13.95
C PHE A 20 -4.20 -10.85 14.34
N GLU A 21 -3.93 -11.78 15.24
CA GLU A 21 -2.57 -12.20 15.62
C GLU A 21 -2.57 -13.64 16.05
N ASP A 22 -1.54 -14.39 15.63
CA ASP A 22 -1.20 -15.72 16.10
C ASP A 22 0.32 -15.86 16.30
N ASP A 23 0.86 -17.06 16.34
CA ASP A 23 2.29 -17.31 16.50
C ASP A 23 3.09 -17.00 15.24
N ASP A 24 2.45 -16.91 14.09
CA ASP A 24 3.08 -16.79 12.78
C ASP A 24 3.02 -15.39 12.20
N LEU A 25 1.90 -14.68 12.38
CA LEU A 25 1.69 -13.39 11.72
C LEU A 25 0.81 -12.44 12.54
N ILE A 26 0.92 -11.15 12.19
CA ILE A 26 0.02 -10.10 12.66
C ILE A 26 -0.67 -9.50 11.44
N VAL A 27 -1.98 -9.27 11.52
CA VAL A 27 -2.75 -8.47 10.56
C VAL A 27 -3.12 -7.14 11.21
N LEU A 28 -2.65 -6.06 10.61
CA LEU A 28 -2.93 -4.69 11.08
C LEU A 28 -3.91 -4.00 10.14
N ASN A 29 -4.79 -3.17 10.70
CA ASN A 29 -5.47 -2.13 9.95
C ASN A 29 -4.63 -0.84 10.04
N LYS A 30 -3.81 -0.58 9.03
CA LYS A 30 -2.97 0.63 9.02
C LYS A 30 -3.82 1.86 8.72
N PRO A 31 -3.80 2.90 9.55
CA PRO A 31 -4.46 4.16 9.22
C PRO A 31 -3.73 4.91 8.10
N SER A 32 -4.43 5.86 7.47
CA SER A 32 -3.83 6.85 6.59
C SER A 32 -2.88 7.77 7.38
N GLY A 33 -1.85 8.31 6.74
CA GLY A 33 -0.93 9.30 7.32
C GLY A 33 0.36 8.74 7.92
N ILE A 34 0.45 7.44 8.22
CA ILE A 34 1.66 6.78 8.72
C ILE A 34 2.34 5.92 7.65
N VAL A 35 3.67 5.96 7.57
CA VAL A 35 4.46 5.11 6.65
C VAL A 35 4.75 3.75 7.26
N MET A 36 5.00 2.76 6.39
CA MET A 36 5.28 1.40 6.82
C MET A 36 6.63 1.26 7.56
N HIS A 37 7.69 1.82 7.00
CA HIS A 37 9.07 1.67 7.50
C HIS A 37 9.84 2.97 7.33
N PRO A 38 10.97 3.16 8.07
CA PRO A 38 11.82 4.33 7.94
C PRO A 38 12.25 4.61 6.50
N GLY A 39 12.33 5.89 6.17
CA GLY A 39 12.76 6.39 4.86
C GLY A 39 12.90 7.91 4.87
N ALA A 40 13.27 8.50 3.73
CA ALA A 40 13.49 9.94 3.62
C ALA A 40 12.30 10.74 4.15
N GLY A 41 12.54 11.58 5.15
CA GLY A 41 11.53 12.43 5.79
C GLY A 41 10.62 11.74 6.84
N ASN A 42 10.82 10.44 7.13
CA ASN A 42 10.07 9.71 8.15
C ASN A 42 11.00 8.64 8.76
N PHE A 43 11.68 8.97 9.86
CA PHE A 43 12.72 8.09 10.40
C PHE A 43 12.26 7.26 11.60
N ASP A 44 11.47 7.83 12.51
CA ASP A 44 11.20 7.24 13.81
C ASP A 44 9.69 6.98 14.10
N ASN A 45 8.78 7.47 13.25
CA ASN A 45 7.33 7.40 13.46
C ASN A 45 6.67 6.54 12.36
N THR A 46 7.03 5.26 12.32
CA THR A 46 6.54 4.34 11.29
C THR A 46 5.87 3.11 11.92
N ILE A 47 5.13 2.35 11.12
CA ILE A 47 4.54 1.07 11.59
C ILE A 47 5.62 0.14 12.13
N VAL A 48 6.78 0.06 11.47
CA VAL A 48 7.90 -0.78 11.96
C VAL A 48 8.38 -0.32 13.34
N ASN A 49 8.54 0.99 13.58
CA ASN A 49 8.92 1.50 14.89
C ASN A 49 7.87 1.18 15.96
N ALA A 50 6.58 1.20 15.60
CA ALA A 50 5.49 0.81 16.49
C ALA A 50 5.49 -0.70 16.78
N LEU A 51 5.76 -1.54 15.77
CA LEU A 51 5.93 -2.99 15.93
C LEU A 51 7.12 -3.34 16.83
N VAL A 52 8.25 -2.65 16.68
CA VAL A 52 9.41 -2.82 17.56
C VAL A 52 9.08 -2.43 19.00
N ASN A 53 8.22 -1.43 19.22
CA ASN A 53 7.73 -1.09 20.56
C ASN A 53 6.72 -2.11 21.10
N TYR A 54 5.94 -2.72 20.22
CA TYR A 54 4.93 -3.71 20.60
C TYR A 54 5.58 -5.03 21.02
N ASP A 55 6.35 -5.67 20.13
CA ASP A 55 7.13 -6.86 20.41
C ASP A 55 8.29 -7.04 19.43
N LYS A 56 9.46 -6.54 19.81
CA LYS A 56 10.66 -6.63 18.98
C LYS A 56 11.12 -8.07 18.73
N ASN A 57 10.91 -8.96 19.69
CA ASN A 57 11.47 -10.30 19.69
C ASN A 57 10.63 -11.28 18.84
N SER A 58 9.37 -10.96 18.62
CA SER A 58 8.43 -11.74 17.82
C SER A 58 8.29 -11.21 16.40
N LEU A 59 9.35 -10.70 15.78
CA LEU A 59 9.33 -10.25 14.39
C LEU A 59 10.41 -10.98 13.59
N SER A 60 10.06 -11.44 12.40
CA SER A 60 11.04 -12.00 11.48
C SER A 60 12.16 -10.99 11.21
N ASN A 61 13.40 -11.46 11.22
CA ASN A 61 14.62 -10.68 10.99
C ASN A 61 15.22 -10.89 9.60
N ILE A 62 14.51 -11.58 8.70
CA ILE A 62 14.96 -11.75 7.31
C ILE A 62 14.92 -10.41 6.57
N GLY A 63 15.94 -10.14 5.77
CA GLY A 63 15.99 -8.99 4.87
C GLY A 63 16.66 -7.77 5.49
N ASP A 64 16.05 -6.61 5.32
CA ASP A 64 16.59 -5.32 5.76
C ASP A 64 16.38 -5.15 7.28
N GLU A 65 17.44 -4.90 8.03
CA GLU A 65 17.41 -4.66 9.49
C GLU A 65 16.44 -3.54 9.91
N LEU A 66 16.11 -2.65 9.00
CA LEU A 66 15.13 -1.58 9.22
C LEU A 66 13.69 -1.98 8.87
N ARG A 67 13.45 -3.24 8.53
CA ARG A 67 12.13 -3.74 8.08
C ARG A 67 11.75 -5.10 8.66
N PRO A 68 11.97 -5.36 9.95
CA PRO A 68 11.62 -6.64 10.56
C PRO A 68 10.15 -6.97 10.30
N GLY A 69 9.88 -8.21 9.86
CA GLY A 69 8.53 -8.71 9.60
C GLY A 69 7.83 -8.16 8.35
N ILE A 70 8.41 -7.22 7.61
CA ILE A 70 7.73 -6.54 6.50
C ILE A 70 7.86 -7.34 5.21
N VAL A 71 6.79 -7.97 4.77
CA VAL A 71 6.68 -8.76 3.53
C VAL A 71 6.06 -7.98 2.36
N HIS A 72 5.33 -6.90 2.66
CA HIS A 72 4.75 -5.98 1.69
C HIS A 72 4.56 -4.58 2.27
N ARG A 73 4.11 -3.64 1.45
CA ARG A 73 3.84 -2.27 1.89
C ARG A 73 2.65 -1.66 1.16
N ILE A 74 2.01 -0.71 1.84
CA ILE A 74 1.05 0.23 1.26
C ILE A 74 1.54 1.66 1.48
N ASP A 75 1.05 2.61 0.70
CA ASP A 75 1.50 4.00 0.73
C ASP A 75 1.14 4.69 2.06
N LYS A 76 1.82 5.81 2.36
CA LYS A 76 1.57 6.62 3.57
C LYS A 76 0.09 6.95 3.75
N ASN A 77 -0.53 7.45 2.69
CA ASN A 77 -1.93 7.90 2.72
C ASN A 77 -2.94 6.81 2.32
N THR A 78 -2.50 5.57 2.16
CA THR A 78 -3.37 4.41 1.99
C THR A 78 -3.60 3.78 3.35
N SER A 79 -4.86 3.51 3.67
CA SER A 79 -5.26 2.76 4.85
C SER A 79 -5.64 1.33 4.47
N GLY A 80 -5.77 0.46 5.48
CA GLY A 80 -6.25 -0.90 5.29
C GLY A 80 -5.26 -1.98 5.75
N LEU A 81 -5.56 -3.22 5.38
CA LEU A 81 -4.90 -4.40 5.92
C LEU A 81 -3.44 -4.53 5.48
N VAL A 82 -2.59 -4.81 6.46
CA VAL A 82 -1.17 -5.12 6.29
C VAL A 82 -0.85 -6.38 7.07
N VAL A 83 -0.12 -7.31 6.44
CA VAL A 83 0.33 -8.56 7.07
C VAL A 83 1.80 -8.42 7.44
N ILE A 84 2.15 -8.81 8.66
CA ILE A 84 3.48 -8.79 9.25
C ILE A 84 3.86 -10.20 9.63
N ALA A 85 5.06 -10.64 9.27
CA ALA A 85 5.57 -11.96 9.64
C ALA A 85 6.25 -11.93 11.01
N LYS A 86 5.87 -12.84 11.92
CA LYS A 86 6.47 -12.97 13.26
C LYS A 86 7.72 -13.85 13.23
N ASN A 87 7.81 -14.82 12.34
CA ASN A 87 8.96 -15.69 12.21
C ASN A 87 9.47 -15.77 10.76
N ASN A 88 10.66 -16.34 10.60
CA ASN A 88 11.34 -16.39 9.31
C ASN A 88 10.65 -17.31 8.30
N TYR A 89 10.10 -18.43 8.75
CA TYR A 89 9.36 -19.35 7.90
C TYR A 89 8.14 -18.67 7.25
N THR A 90 7.36 -17.99 8.06
CA THR A 90 6.18 -17.22 7.60
C THR A 90 6.59 -16.07 6.68
N HIS A 91 7.71 -15.40 6.98
CA HIS A 91 8.24 -14.32 6.14
C HIS A 91 8.57 -14.81 4.72
N GLU A 92 9.29 -15.92 4.61
CA GLU A 92 9.66 -16.52 3.31
C GLU A 92 8.41 -16.92 2.52
N ASN A 93 7.46 -17.63 3.17
CA ASN A 93 6.23 -18.08 2.53
C ASN A 93 5.35 -16.91 2.05
N LEU A 94 5.16 -15.89 2.88
CA LEU A 94 4.39 -14.70 2.50
C LEU A 94 5.11 -13.92 1.38
N SER A 95 6.42 -13.75 1.46
CA SER A 95 7.21 -13.09 0.41
C SER A 95 7.09 -13.83 -0.93
N LEU A 96 7.11 -15.16 -0.90
CA LEU A 96 6.90 -15.98 -2.08
C LEU A 96 5.49 -15.78 -2.67
N GLN A 97 4.45 -15.77 -1.83
CA GLN A 97 3.08 -15.53 -2.26
C GLN A 97 2.91 -14.12 -2.85
N PHE A 98 3.51 -13.09 -2.25
CA PHE A 98 3.51 -11.72 -2.79
C PHE A 98 4.25 -11.63 -4.12
N SER A 99 5.40 -12.30 -4.25
CA SER A 99 6.20 -12.31 -5.49
C SER A 99 5.51 -13.04 -6.64
N ARG A 100 4.82 -14.14 -6.34
CA ARG A 100 4.02 -14.93 -7.30
C ARG A 100 2.65 -14.31 -7.58
N HIS A 101 2.30 -13.23 -6.88
CA HIS A 101 1.00 -12.57 -6.98
C HIS A 101 -0.19 -13.50 -6.68
N SER A 102 0.00 -14.55 -5.87
CA SER A 102 -1.06 -15.48 -5.46
C SER A 102 -2.01 -14.89 -4.41
N ILE A 103 -1.57 -13.86 -3.66
CA ILE A 103 -2.41 -13.14 -2.72
C ILE A 103 -3.31 -12.16 -3.49
N THR A 104 -4.62 -12.31 -3.32
CA THR A 104 -5.59 -11.37 -3.87
C THR A 104 -5.54 -10.04 -3.10
N ARG A 105 -5.32 -8.94 -3.81
CA ARG A 105 -5.25 -7.58 -3.25
C ARG A 105 -6.35 -6.73 -3.85
N ILE A 106 -7.33 -6.39 -3.03
CA ILE A 106 -8.48 -5.59 -3.41
C ILE A 106 -8.41 -4.24 -2.68
N TYR A 107 -8.56 -3.16 -3.43
CA TYR A 107 -8.56 -1.80 -2.92
C TYR A 107 -9.87 -1.11 -3.30
N GLN A 108 -10.42 -0.35 -2.38
CA GLN A 108 -11.51 0.58 -2.65
C GLN A 108 -10.97 2.00 -2.68
N LEU A 109 -11.43 2.79 -3.62
CA LEU A 109 -10.96 4.16 -3.80
C LEU A 109 -12.04 5.05 -4.40
N LEU A 110 -12.02 6.32 -4.01
CA LEU A 110 -12.81 7.37 -4.63
C LEU A 110 -11.97 8.11 -5.65
N VAL A 111 -12.52 8.30 -6.85
CA VAL A 111 -11.93 9.11 -7.91
C VAL A 111 -12.87 10.22 -8.32
N TRP A 112 -12.31 11.34 -8.74
CA TRP A 112 -13.08 12.43 -9.32
C TRP A 112 -13.59 12.06 -10.70
N GLY A 113 -14.82 12.41 -10.97
CA GLY A 113 -15.50 12.17 -12.23
C GLY A 113 -16.03 10.75 -12.40
N ARG A 114 -16.81 10.55 -13.45
CA ARG A 114 -17.31 9.26 -13.89
C ARG A 114 -16.24 8.56 -14.73
N ILE A 115 -15.74 7.40 -14.27
CA ILE A 115 -14.84 6.59 -15.08
C ILE A 115 -15.59 5.85 -16.18
N ARG A 116 -15.03 5.84 -17.40
CA ARG A 116 -15.60 5.13 -18.54
C ARG A 116 -14.50 4.34 -19.27
N PRO A 117 -14.73 3.03 -19.55
CA PRO A 117 -15.89 2.21 -19.17
C PRO A 117 -15.99 1.98 -17.64
N SER A 118 -17.15 1.54 -17.14
CA SER A 118 -17.38 1.31 -15.71
C SER A 118 -16.57 0.16 -15.11
N LYS A 119 -16.02 -0.71 -15.93
CA LYS A 119 -15.02 -1.74 -15.59
C LYS A 119 -13.97 -1.84 -16.69
N GLY A 120 -12.76 -2.15 -16.29
CA GLY A 120 -11.69 -2.27 -17.26
C GLY A 120 -10.39 -2.82 -16.66
N ARG A 121 -9.40 -2.98 -17.52
CA ARG A 121 -8.05 -3.41 -17.22
C ARG A 121 -7.08 -2.38 -17.76
N ILE A 122 -6.23 -1.84 -16.90
CA ILE A 122 -5.19 -0.89 -17.25
C ILE A 122 -3.86 -1.65 -17.20
N GLU A 123 -3.17 -1.69 -18.33
CA GLU A 123 -1.86 -2.31 -18.46
C GLU A 123 -0.88 -1.29 -19.04
N THR A 124 0.16 -0.94 -18.27
CA THR A 124 1.16 0.05 -18.66
C THR A 124 2.54 -0.32 -18.12
N LEU A 125 3.55 0.48 -18.51
CA LEU A 125 4.86 0.47 -17.85
C LEU A 125 4.92 1.65 -16.88
N ILE A 126 5.27 1.38 -15.62
CA ILE A 126 5.44 2.42 -14.59
C ILE A 126 6.94 2.61 -14.31
N THR A 127 7.36 3.87 -14.33
CA THR A 127 8.74 4.30 -14.06
C THR A 127 8.77 5.56 -13.19
N ARG A 128 9.94 5.95 -12.71
CA ARG A 128 10.12 7.26 -12.06
C ARG A 128 9.99 8.38 -13.10
N SER A 129 9.28 9.45 -12.74
CA SER A 129 9.14 10.60 -13.61
C SER A 129 10.51 11.24 -13.87
N PRO A 130 10.85 11.54 -15.14
CA PRO A 130 12.09 12.26 -15.47
C PRO A 130 12.08 13.71 -14.99
N LYS A 131 10.89 14.32 -14.87
CA LYS A 131 10.73 15.71 -14.42
C LYS A 131 10.78 15.84 -12.89
N ASN A 132 10.29 14.83 -12.17
CA ASN A 132 10.33 14.82 -10.71
C ASN A 132 10.53 13.38 -10.21
N ARG A 133 11.73 13.07 -9.74
CA ARG A 133 12.11 11.70 -9.29
C ARG A 133 11.36 11.20 -8.06
N GLN A 134 10.62 12.05 -7.36
CA GLN A 134 9.74 11.64 -6.26
C GLN A 134 8.43 11.02 -6.77
N LEU A 135 8.04 11.31 -8.02
CA LEU A 135 6.81 10.84 -8.63
C LEU A 135 7.03 9.61 -9.52
N MET A 136 6.00 8.78 -9.58
CA MET A 136 5.90 7.69 -10.55
C MET A 136 4.98 8.12 -11.70
N THR A 137 5.26 7.62 -12.90
CA THR A 137 4.50 7.95 -14.12
C THR A 137 4.41 6.75 -15.06
N VAL A 138 3.42 6.76 -15.95
CA VAL A 138 3.35 5.84 -17.09
C VAL A 138 4.41 6.22 -18.11
N SER A 139 4.99 5.21 -18.74
CA SER A 139 5.94 5.35 -19.85
C SER A 139 5.59 4.33 -20.95
N ASN A 140 5.83 4.70 -22.20
CA ASN A 140 5.61 3.81 -23.35
C ASN A 140 6.85 2.99 -23.71
N THR A 141 8.03 3.38 -23.19
CA THR A 141 9.31 2.79 -23.65
C THR A 141 10.09 2.08 -22.57
N LYS A 142 9.94 2.48 -21.30
CA LYS A 142 10.72 1.95 -20.19
C LYS A 142 9.91 1.91 -18.90
N GLY A 143 10.24 0.96 -18.01
CA GLY A 143 9.57 0.82 -16.72
C GLY A 143 9.25 -0.62 -16.41
N LYS A 144 8.55 -0.83 -15.30
CA LYS A 144 8.09 -2.15 -14.88
C LYS A 144 6.62 -2.31 -15.25
N LYS A 145 6.27 -3.46 -15.82
CA LYS A 145 4.89 -3.81 -16.15
C LYS A 145 3.99 -3.69 -14.92
N ALA A 146 2.86 -3.01 -15.11
CA ALA A 146 1.86 -2.75 -14.09
C ALA A 146 0.47 -3.04 -14.64
N ILE A 147 -0.33 -3.80 -13.87
CA ILE A 147 -1.66 -4.23 -14.29
C ILE A 147 -2.63 -4.03 -13.13
N THR A 148 -3.69 -3.26 -13.40
CA THR A 148 -4.79 -2.97 -12.47
C THR A 148 -6.12 -3.26 -13.15
N ASN A 149 -6.92 -4.16 -12.58
CA ASN A 149 -8.31 -4.34 -12.96
C ASN A 149 -9.17 -3.45 -12.06
N TYR A 150 -10.18 -2.80 -12.61
CA TYR A 150 -11.09 -1.95 -11.85
C TYR A 150 -12.54 -2.18 -12.24
N LYS A 151 -13.42 -1.90 -11.31
CA LYS A 151 -14.88 -1.80 -11.55
C LYS A 151 -15.46 -0.67 -10.70
N THR A 152 -16.41 0.06 -11.24
CA THR A 152 -17.21 1.02 -10.48
C THR A 152 -18.19 0.25 -9.61
N ILE A 153 -18.19 0.56 -8.30
CA ILE A 153 -19.14 0.03 -7.32
C ILE A 153 -20.34 0.97 -7.24
N GLU A 154 -20.04 2.26 -7.14
CA GLU A 154 -21.07 3.30 -6.91
C GLU A 154 -20.66 4.61 -7.57
N LEU A 155 -21.65 5.41 -7.92
CA LEU A 155 -21.49 6.72 -8.50
C LEU A 155 -22.23 7.72 -7.61
N PHE A 156 -21.53 8.75 -7.14
CA PHE A 156 -22.09 9.83 -6.34
C PHE A 156 -22.25 11.06 -7.24
N GLU A 157 -23.48 11.46 -7.46
CA GLU A 157 -23.84 12.64 -8.26
C GLU A 157 -24.73 13.56 -7.42
N ASP A 158 -24.25 14.76 -7.22
CA ASP A 158 -24.97 15.84 -6.54
C ASP A 158 -24.77 17.12 -7.34
N ARG A 159 -25.77 18.04 -7.26
CA ARG A 159 -25.71 19.31 -8.01
C ARG A 159 -24.64 20.26 -7.51
N ASN A 160 -24.20 20.12 -6.26
CA ASN A 160 -23.31 21.05 -5.57
C ASN A 160 -21.86 20.55 -5.50
N ILE A 161 -21.58 19.28 -5.82
CA ILE A 161 -20.26 18.69 -5.77
C ILE A 161 -19.93 17.99 -7.08
N PRO A 162 -18.67 17.98 -7.50
CA PRO A 162 -18.23 17.19 -8.65
C PRO A 162 -18.56 15.71 -8.46
N THR A 163 -18.96 15.05 -9.54
CA THR A 163 -19.20 13.61 -9.57
C THR A 163 -18.01 12.85 -8.99
N LEU A 164 -18.29 11.84 -8.17
CA LEU A 164 -17.32 10.90 -7.64
C LEU A 164 -17.68 9.47 -8.02
N SER A 165 -16.69 8.66 -8.33
CA SER A 165 -16.86 7.21 -8.53
C SER A 165 -16.16 6.45 -7.41
N LEU A 166 -16.89 5.56 -6.73
CA LEU A 166 -16.30 4.54 -5.87
C LEU A 166 -15.91 3.36 -6.72
N LEU A 167 -14.63 3.02 -6.71
CA LEU A 167 -14.06 1.93 -7.50
C LEU A 167 -13.56 0.82 -6.58
N GLU A 168 -13.68 -0.42 -7.05
CA GLU A 168 -12.90 -1.55 -6.57
C GLU A 168 -11.78 -1.83 -7.56
N CYS A 169 -10.55 -1.92 -7.07
CA CYS A 169 -9.36 -2.26 -7.87
C CYS A 169 -8.74 -3.56 -7.38
N LYS A 170 -8.54 -4.51 -8.31
CA LYS A 170 -7.77 -5.74 -8.09
C LYS A 170 -6.43 -5.64 -8.78
N LEU A 171 -5.35 -5.84 -8.02
CA LEU A 171 -3.99 -5.72 -8.53
C LEU A 171 -3.43 -7.07 -8.95
N GLU A 172 -2.97 -7.17 -10.22
CA GLU A 172 -2.12 -8.28 -10.70
C GLU A 172 -0.64 -8.01 -10.42
N THR A 173 -0.23 -6.76 -10.28
CA THR A 173 1.13 -6.32 -9.94
C THR A 173 1.09 -5.33 -8.78
N GLY A 174 2.22 -5.06 -8.12
CA GLY A 174 2.30 -4.14 -6.99
C GLY A 174 3.44 -3.11 -7.15
N ARG A 175 3.30 -2.17 -8.09
CA ARG A 175 4.31 -1.12 -8.29
C ARG A 175 4.03 0.06 -7.37
N THR A 176 5.08 0.81 -7.04
CA THR A 176 4.96 2.02 -6.23
C THR A 176 3.92 2.97 -6.82
N HIS A 177 2.96 3.41 -6.01
CA HIS A 177 1.86 4.30 -6.38
C HIS A 177 1.00 3.81 -7.56
N GLN A 178 0.97 2.49 -7.83
CA GLN A 178 0.39 1.94 -9.05
C GLN A 178 -1.05 2.40 -9.32
N ILE A 179 -1.95 2.24 -8.35
CA ILE A 179 -3.35 2.66 -8.51
C ILE A 179 -3.43 4.16 -8.79
N ARG A 180 -2.70 4.96 -8.05
CA ARG A 180 -2.66 6.42 -8.21
C ARG A 180 -2.19 6.83 -9.61
N VAL A 181 -1.13 6.19 -10.10
CA VAL A 181 -0.59 6.44 -11.46
C VAL A 181 -1.58 6.03 -12.53
N HIS A 182 -2.24 4.88 -12.38
CA HIS A 182 -3.22 4.37 -13.34
C HIS A 182 -4.49 5.22 -13.37
N MET A 183 -5.01 5.64 -12.22
CA MET A 183 -6.19 6.52 -12.19
C MET A 183 -5.89 7.88 -12.82
N ASN A 184 -4.73 8.46 -12.53
CA ASN A 184 -4.30 9.69 -13.21
C ASN A 184 -4.14 9.50 -14.73
N TYR A 185 -3.59 8.35 -15.15
CA TYR A 185 -3.40 8.02 -16.57
C TYR A 185 -4.73 7.94 -17.35
N VAL A 186 -5.78 7.43 -16.74
CA VAL A 186 -7.13 7.37 -17.36
C VAL A 186 -7.96 8.64 -17.14
N GLY A 187 -7.37 9.68 -16.54
CA GLY A 187 -8.01 10.99 -16.36
C GLY A 187 -8.90 11.10 -15.12
N ASN A 188 -8.93 10.09 -14.25
CA ASN A 188 -9.73 10.09 -13.02
C ASN A 188 -8.82 10.13 -11.79
N ASN A 189 -8.44 11.33 -11.36
CA ASN A 189 -7.56 11.50 -10.22
C ASN A 189 -8.19 10.99 -8.93
N LEU A 190 -7.36 10.38 -8.05
CA LEU A 190 -7.79 10.01 -6.71
C LEU A 190 -8.25 11.24 -5.94
N SER A 191 -9.38 11.12 -5.26
CA SER A 191 -9.75 12.05 -4.21
C SER A 191 -8.75 11.93 -3.06
N LEU A 192 -8.53 13.02 -2.33
CA LEU A 192 -7.68 13.00 -1.13
C LEU A 192 -8.32 12.22 0.03
N ILE A 193 -9.58 11.86 -0.07
CA ILE A 193 -10.31 11.06 0.91
C ILE A 193 -10.07 9.59 0.57
N HIS A 194 -9.28 8.90 1.40
CA HIS A 194 -9.12 7.45 1.30
C HIS A 194 -10.20 6.78 2.14
N ILE A 195 -11.05 5.97 1.51
CA ILE A 195 -12.00 5.12 2.22
C ILE A 195 -11.27 3.83 2.56
N SER A 196 -11.20 3.53 3.85
CA SER A 196 -10.65 2.30 4.37
C SER A 196 -11.70 1.58 5.19
N GLU A 197 -12.43 0.69 4.56
CA GLU A 197 -12.98 -0.46 5.27
C GLU A 197 -13.11 -1.62 4.30
N PRO A 198 -12.66 -2.84 4.68
CA PRO A 198 -13.17 -4.02 4.05
C PRO A 198 -14.64 -4.11 4.50
N THR A 199 -15.57 -3.82 3.60
CA THR A 199 -16.98 -4.08 3.85
C THR A 199 -17.11 -5.55 4.24
N ARG A 200 -17.32 -5.83 5.52
CA ARG A 200 -17.90 -7.08 5.96
C ARG A 200 -19.27 -7.14 5.28
N ARG A 201 -19.38 -7.94 4.23
CA ARG A 201 -20.70 -8.38 3.79
C ARG A 201 -21.28 -9.16 4.97
N PRO A 202 -22.48 -8.81 5.46
CA PRO A 202 -23.16 -9.68 6.40
C PRO A 202 -23.35 -11.03 5.72
N ILE A 203 -22.94 -12.05 6.41
CA ILE A 203 -23.22 -13.45 6.06
C ILE A 203 -24.72 -13.66 6.23
#